data_68d1cd8e71ffc8a26e548f2ad1bbbb87
#
_entry.id   68d1cd8e71ffc8a26e548f2ad1bbbb87
#
_cell.length_a   1.000
_cell.length_b   1.000
_cell.length_c   1.000
_cell.angle_alpha   90.00
_cell.angle_beta   90.00
_cell.angle_gamma   90.00
#
_symmetry.space_group_name_H-M   'P 1'
#
loop_
_entity.id
_entity.type
_entity.pdbx_description
1 polymer ?
#
loop_
_entity_poly.entity_id
_entity_poly.type
_entity_poly.pdbx_seq_one_letter_code
_entity_poly.pdbx_strand_id
1 'polypeptide(L)'
;MKEIVLLKKNGQAIINIAKAFLEINIGDRMDSIPEYSKKFELSVGTIQKAIKFLEDEKMVTLERKGHMGTTVKNIKYEKLLNYAGISTVVCVMPLPYSKRYEGLATGLKKCFSEKKIPFYFAHMGGADIRINFLEKGLYDFAIVSKLAANQAIKSGKKIEIAYEFGENTYVDKHVLFKNENNIIKKVGIDPDSQDQCLLTTDYFKGNDDIELIEINY
;
A
#
# COMPACT_ATOMS: atom_id res chain seq x y z
N MET A 1 1.56 -0.67 19.89
CA MET A 1 2.63 -1.68 20.00
C MET A 1 2.80 -2.28 21.40
N LYS A 2 1.80 -2.16 22.30
CA LYS A 2 1.83 -2.73 23.67
C LYS A 2 1.00 -4.00 23.86
N GLU A 3 0.16 -4.41 22.91
CA GLU A 3 -0.71 -5.59 23.04
C GLU A 3 -0.06 -6.94 22.76
N ILE A 4 1.10 -6.95 22.07
CA ILE A 4 1.78 -8.19 21.65
C ILE A 4 2.44 -8.92 22.82
N VAL A 5 2.70 -8.25 23.93
CA VAL A 5 3.41 -8.81 25.11
C VAL A 5 2.56 -9.83 25.88
N LEU A 6 1.24 -9.83 25.74
CA LEU A 6 0.32 -10.72 26.47
C LEU A 6 -0.01 -12.03 25.70
N LEU A 7 0.43 -12.18 24.46
CA LEU A 7 0.15 -13.38 23.68
C LEU A 7 1.13 -14.50 24.08
N LYS A 8 0.59 -15.68 24.43
CA LYS A 8 1.43 -16.90 24.60
C LYS A 8 2.19 -17.17 23.30
N LYS A 9 3.41 -17.76 23.39
CA LYS A 9 4.27 -18.09 22.24
C LYS A 9 3.53 -18.75 21.06
N ASN A 10 2.53 -19.57 21.33
CA ASN A 10 1.71 -20.20 20.29
C ASN A 10 0.84 -19.18 19.52
N GLY A 11 0.22 -18.23 20.21
CA GLY A 11 -0.55 -17.16 19.57
C GLY A 11 0.34 -16.27 18.67
N GLN A 12 1.53 -15.91 19.16
CA GLN A 12 2.50 -15.16 18.40
C GLN A 12 2.93 -15.92 17.13
N ALA A 13 3.16 -17.23 17.22
CA ALA A 13 3.50 -18.06 16.08
C ALA A 13 2.38 -18.08 15.02
N ILE A 14 1.12 -18.21 15.46
CA ILE A 14 -0.04 -18.19 14.55
C ILE A 14 -0.10 -16.86 13.80
N ILE A 15 0.04 -15.73 14.48
CA ILE A 15 0.05 -14.39 13.86
C ILE A 15 1.19 -14.26 12.85
N ASN A 16 2.41 -14.64 13.23
CA ASN A 16 3.58 -14.50 12.39
C ASN A 16 3.47 -15.38 11.12
N ILE A 17 3.01 -16.62 11.27
CA ILE A 17 2.81 -17.53 10.15
C ILE A 17 1.63 -17.07 9.28
N ALA A 18 0.54 -16.58 9.87
CA ALA A 18 -0.57 -16.01 9.09
C ALA A 18 -0.10 -14.84 8.22
N LYS A 19 0.70 -13.92 8.78
CA LYS A 19 1.32 -12.82 8.01
C LYS A 19 2.21 -13.33 6.89
N ALA A 20 3.08 -14.30 7.17
CA ALA A 20 3.95 -14.89 6.16
C ALA A 20 3.16 -15.52 5.01
N PHE A 21 2.05 -16.20 5.28
CA PHE A 21 1.20 -16.75 4.23
C PHE A 21 0.46 -15.69 3.40
N LEU A 22 0.22 -14.49 3.93
CA LEU A 22 -0.34 -13.38 3.15
C LEU A 22 0.65 -12.83 2.11
N GLU A 23 1.94 -13.02 2.33
CA GLU A 23 3.02 -12.58 1.43
C GLU A 23 3.32 -13.61 0.31
N ILE A 24 2.76 -14.83 0.38
CA ILE A 24 3.03 -15.92 -0.57
C ILE A 24 1.92 -15.99 -1.62
N ASN A 25 2.28 -16.10 -2.90
CA ASN A 25 1.30 -16.34 -3.95
C ASN A 25 0.84 -17.81 -3.96
N ILE A 26 -0.40 -18.03 -4.36
CA ILE A 26 -0.92 -19.39 -4.59
C ILE A 26 -0.11 -20.03 -5.72
N GLY A 27 0.48 -21.20 -5.44
CA GLY A 27 1.37 -21.91 -6.33
C GLY A 27 2.85 -21.83 -5.90
N ASP A 28 3.21 -20.84 -5.10
CA ASP A 28 4.59 -20.69 -4.63
C ASP A 28 4.90 -21.59 -3.45
N ARG A 29 6.21 -21.81 -3.23
CA ARG A 29 6.72 -22.57 -2.13
C ARG A 29 6.80 -21.70 -0.87
N MET A 30 6.32 -22.21 0.25
CA MET A 30 6.53 -21.60 1.56
C MET A 30 7.96 -21.85 2.08
N ASP A 31 8.45 -20.99 2.95
CA ASP A 31 9.68 -21.23 3.69
C ASP A 31 9.57 -22.53 4.50
N SER A 32 10.68 -23.21 4.70
CA SER A 32 10.72 -24.39 5.53
C SER A 32 10.49 -24.06 7.01
N ILE A 33 10.04 -25.05 7.79
CA ILE A 33 9.80 -24.88 9.22
C ILE A 33 11.05 -24.37 9.97
N PRO A 34 12.28 -24.87 9.68
CA PRO A 34 13.50 -24.30 10.26
C PRO A 34 13.76 -22.85 9.88
N GLU A 35 13.47 -22.45 8.64
CA GLU A 35 13.59 -21.05 8.21
C GLU A 35 12.64 -20.15 8.97
N TYR A 36 11.36 -20.51 9.09
CA TYR A 36 10.41 -19.77 9.94
C TYR A 36 10.80 -19.75 11.42
N SER A 37 11.33 -20.88 11.94
CA SER A 37 11.83 -20.96 13.31
C SER A 37 12.94 -19.93 13.57
N LYS A 38 13.86 -19.77 12.62
CA LYS A 38 14.94 -18.77 12.67
C LYS A 38 14.39 -17.36 12.48
N LYS A 39 13.51 -17.15 11.47
CA LYS A 39 12.93 -15.84 11.14
C LYS A 39 12.14 -15.23 12.32
N PHE A 40 11.41 -16.06 13.04
CA PHE A 40 10.53 -15.61 14.12
C PHE A 40 11.05 -15.85 15.53
N GLU A 41 12.26 -16.42 15.66
CA GLU A 41 12.89 -16.77 16.95
C GLU A 41 11.99 -17.66 17.83
N LEU A 42 11.28 -18.62 17.21
CA LEU A 42 10.38 -19.54 17.86
C LEU A 42 10.82 -20.98 17.61
N SER A 43 10.50 -21.90 18.55
CA SER A 43 10.89 -23.32 18.38
C SER A 43 10.20 -23.95 17.17
N VAL A 44 10.89 -24.91 16.53
CA VAL A 44 10.38 -25.71 15.40
C VAL A 44 9.00 -26.29 15.71
N GLY A 45 8.82 -26.88 16.89
CA GLY A 45 7.52 -27.42 17.31
C GLY A 45 6.42 -26.40 17.46
N THR A 46 6.76 -25.15 17.84
CA THR A 46 5.79 -24.04 17.92
C THR A 46 5.34 -23.61 16.53
N ILE A 47 6.27 -23.51 15.58
CA ILE A 47 5.99 -23.20 14.17
C ILE A 47 5.13 -24.30 13.53
N GLN A 48 5.50 -25.59 13.74
CA GLN A 48 4.70 -26.72 13.24
C GLN A 48 3.25 -26.70 13.73
N LYS A 49 3.04 -26.43 15.02
CA LYS A 49 1.71 -26.31 15.60
C LYS A 49 0.92 -25.16 14.99
N ALA A 50 1.55 -24.00 14.74
CA ALA A 50 0.91 -22.86 14.12
C ALA A 50 0.48 -23.16 12.68
N ILE A 51 1.36 -23.74 11.87
CA ILE A 51 1.04 -24.14 10.49
C ILE A 51 -0.10 -25.15 10.47
N LYS A 52 0.01 -26.20 11.30
CA LYS A 52 -1.04 -27.22 11.41
C LYS A 52 -2.38 -26.62 11.82
N PHE A 53 -2.40 -25.71 12.77
CA PHE A 53 -3.62 -24.98 13.15
C PHE A 53 -4.27 -24.26 11.98
N LEU A 54 -3.48 -23.52 11.17
CA LEU A 54 -4.00 -22.80 10.00
C LEU A 54 -4.53 -23.76 8.91
N GLU A 55 -3.94 -24.95 8.76
CA GLU A 55 -4.44 -26.01 7.87
C GLU A 55 -5.74 -26.64 8.42
N ASP A 56 -5.76 -27.04 9.69
CA ASP A 56 -6.91 -27.69 10.33
C ASP A 56 -8.15 -26.78 10.29
N GLU A 57 -7.98 -25.47 10.48
CA GLU A 57 -9.01 -24.44 10.35
C GLU A 57 -9.33 -24.08 8.89
N LYS A 58 -8.71 -24.76 7.93
CA LYS A 58 -8.92 -24.58 6.49
C LYS A 58 -8.68 -23.15 6.00
N MET A 59 -7.72 -22.45 6.62
CA MET A 59 -7.30 -21.10 6.20
C MET A 59 -6.32 -21.17 5.04
N VAL A 60 -5.48 -22.19 5.04
CA VAL A 60 -4.55 -22.50 3.96
C VAL A 60 -4.67 -23.97 3.57
N THR A 61 -4.37 -24.27 2.33
CA THR A 61 -4.22 -25.64 1.84
C THR A 61 -2.80 -25.80 1.34
N LEU A 62 -2.08 -26.77 1.89
CA LEU A 62 -0.68 -27.01 1.59
C LEU A 62 -0.51 -28.35 0.89
N GLU A 63 0.40 -28.40 -0.10
CA GLU A 63 0.81 -29.63 -0.78
C GLU A 63 2.27 -29.91 -0.47
N ARG A 64 2.53 -31.03 0.19
CA ARG A 64 3.87 -31.47 0.57
C ARG A 64 4.47 -32.33 -0.55
N LYS A 65 5.61 -31.90 -1.12
CA LYS A 65 6.28 -32.57 -2.25
C LYS A 65 7.64 -33.17 -1.84
N GLY A 66 7.71 -33.73 -0.63
CA GLY A 66 8.93 -34.34 -0.10
C GLY A 66 10.10 -33.36 -0.11
N HIS A 67 11.21 -33.71 -0.77
CA HIS A 67 12.43 -32.89 -0.87
C HIS A 67 12.20 -31.57 -1.66
N MET A 68 11.15 -31.46 -2.45
CA MET A 68 10.82 -30.23 -3.18
C MET A 68 10.15 -29.18 -2.28
N GLY A 69 9.86 -29.52 -1.02
CA GLY A 69 9.25 -28.61 -0.05
C GLY A 69 7.72 -28.62 -0.08
N THR A 70 7.12 -27.56 0.47
CA THR A 70 5.68 -27.43 0.61
C THR A 70 5.19 -26.22 -0.19
N THR A 71 4.19 -26.43 -1.03
CA THR A 71 3.58 -25.41 -1.90
C THR A 71 2.22 -24.99 -1.35
N VAL A 72 1.91 -23.70 -1.42
CA VAL A 72 0.62 -23.15 -1.04
C VAL A 72 -0.37 -23.33 -2.19
N LYS A 73 -1.45 -24.10 -1.98
CA LYS A 73 -2.47 -24.39 -2.99
C LYS A 73 -3.68 -23.47 -2.94
N ASN A 74 -4.03 -23.02 -1.74
CA ASN A 74 -5.15 -22.14 -1.55
C ASN A 74 -5.00 -21.31 -0.27
N ILE A 75 -5.53 -20.10 -0.28
CA ILE A 75 -5.57 -19.18 0.87
C ILE A 75 -6.99 -18.62 1.00
N LYS A 76 -7.59 -18.76 2.18
CA LYS A 76 -8.82 -18.07 2.56
C LYS A 76 -8.46 -16.74 3.24
N TYR A 77 -8.27 -15.70 2.43
CA TYR A 77 -7.77 -14.41 2.88
C TYR A 77 -8.57 -13.81 4.03
N GLU A 78 -9.91 -13.84 3.98
CA GLU A 78 -10.79 -13.33 5.04
C GLU A 78 -10.41 -13.89 6.42
N LYS A 79 -10.29 -15.22 6.50
CA LYS A 79 -9.95 -15.89 7.75
C LYS A 79 -8.51 -15.60 8.17
N LEU A 80 -7.57 -15.68 7.21
CA LEU A 80 -6.14 -15.51 7.48
C LEU A 80 -5.81 -14.10 7.97
N LEU A 81 -6.43 -13.07 7.38
CA LEU A 81 -6.28 -11.68 7.79
C LEU A 81 -6.68 -11.46 9.25
N ASN A 82 -7.80 -12.05 9.68
CA ASN A 82 -8.23 -11.96 11.08
C ASN A 82 -7.17 -12.50 12.05
N TYR A 83 -6.55 -13.65 11.73
CA TYR A 83 -5.46 -14.22 12.54
C TYR A 83 -4.13 -13.47 12.39
N ALA A 84 -3.91 -12.79 11.28
CA ALA A 84 -2.78 -11.87 11.12
C ALA A 84 -2.94 -10.56 11.91
N GLY A 85 -4.11 -10.35 12.56
CA GLY A 85 -4.43 -9.11 13.25
C GLY A 85 -4.86 -7.98 12.33
N ILE A 86 -5.25 -8.31 11.08
CA ILE A 86 -5.71 -7.36 10.08
C ILE A 86 -7.21 -7.56 9.91
N SER A 87 -8.00 -6.73 10.58
CA SER A 87 -9.47 -6.83 10.52
C SER A 87 -10.07 -6.10 9.33
N THR A 88 -9.39 -5.09 8.84
CA THR A 88 -9.86 -4.19 7.79
C THR A 88 -8.67 -3.63 7.04
N VAL A 89 -8.81 -3.43 5.74
CA VAL A 89 -7.83 -2.73 4.90
C VAL A 89 -8.37 -1.34 4.59
N VAL A 90 -7.57 -0.32 4.84
CA VAL A 90 -7.94 1.09 4.65
C VAL A 90 -6.98 1.75 3.66
N CYS A 91 -7.55 2.34 2.60
CA CYS A 91 -6.81 3.07 1.58
C CYS A 91 -7.08 4.58 1.69
N VAL A 92 -6.08 5.39 1.35
CA VAL A 92 -6.29 6.81 1.06
C VAL A 92 -5.98 7.10 -0.40
N MET A 93 -6.86 7.84 -1.06
CA MET A 93 -6.75 8.14 -2.48
C MET A 93 -7.11 9.61 -2.76
N PRO A 94 -6.73 10.16 -3.94
CA PRO A 94 -7.09 11.52 -4.30
C PRO A 94 -8.60 11.74 -4.31
N LEU A 95 -8.97 13.02 -4.25
CA LEU A 95 -10.35 13.44 -4.47
C LEU A 95 -10.85 12.96 -5.85
N PRO A 96 -12.14 12.59 -5.98
CA PRO A 96 -12.68 11.95 -7.18
C PRO A 96 -12.93 12.98 -8.31
N TYR A 97 -11.88 13.66 -8.76
CA TYR A 97 -11.96 14.69 -9.82
C TYR A 97 -12.23 14.11 -11.22
N SER A 98 -12.13 12.80 -11.38
CA SER A 98 -12.31 12.17 -12.68
C SER A 98 -12.97 10.80 -12.57
N LYS A 99 -13.63 10.37 -13.67
CA LYS A 99 -14.20 9.03 -13.79
C LYS A 99 -13.17 7.92 -13.62
N ARG A 100 -11.89 8.19 -13.88
CA ARG A 100 -10.79 7.22 -13.66
C ARG A 100 -10.60 6.95 -12.17
N TYR A 101 -10.66 7.98 -11.32
CA TYR A 101 -10.56 7.85 -9.87
C TYR A 101 -11.75 7.10 -9.27
N GLU A 102 -12.96 7.42 -9.74
CA GLU A 102 -14.17 6.70 -9.34
C GLU A 102 -14.12 5.23 -9.78
N GLY A 103 -13.67 4.98 -11.02
CA GLY A 103 -13.49 3.63 -11.55
C GLY A 103 -12.47 2.82 -10.76
N LEU A 104 -11.34 3.42 -10.36
CA LEU A 104 -10.32 2.78 -9.53
C LEU A 104 -10.88 2.44 -8.14
N ALA A 105 -11.57 3.37 -7.49
CA ALA A 105 -12.22 3.14 -6.20
C ALA A 105 -13.22 1.99 -6.26
N THR A 106 -14.07 1.98 -7.30
CA THR A 106 -15.06 0.94 -7.54
C THR A 106 -14.40 -0.41 -7.81
N GLY A 107 -13.35 -0.44 -8.63
CA GLY A 107 -12.59 -1.64 -8.95
C GLY A 107 -11.93 -2.25 -7.70
N LEU A 108 -11.26 -1.44 -6.90
CA LEU A 108 -10.67 -1.87 -5.64
C LEU A 108 -11.73 -2.44 -4.70
N LYS A 109 -12.84 -1.73 -4.49
CA LYS A 109 -13.93 -2.22 -3.64
C LYS A 109 -14.46 -3.56 -4.10
N LYS A 110 -14.63 -3.76 -5.41
CA LYS A 110 -15.06 -5.03 -6.00
C LYS A 110 -14.05 -6.14 -5.72
N CYS A 111 -12.76 -5.92 -6.00
CA CYS A 111 -11.71 -6.92 -5.80
C CYS A 111 -11.61 -7.37 -4.34
N PHE A 112 -11.66 -6.45 -3.38
CA PHE A 112 -11.64 -6.77 -1.95
C PHE A 112 -12.92 -7.51 -1.52
N SER A 113 -14.10 -7.10 -2.04
CA SER A 113 -15.37 -7.76 -1.77
C SER A 113 -15.41 -9.20 -2.26
N GLU A 114 -14.89 -9.47 -3.46
CA GLU A 114 -14.80 -10.84 -4.02
C GLU A 114 -13.93 -11.76 -3.14
N LYS A 115 -12.93 -11.21 -2.48
CA LYS A 115 -12.08 -11.92 -1.51
C LYS A 115 -12.63 -11.90 -0.08
N LYS A 116 -13.80 -11.28 0.13
CA LYS A 116 -14.45 -11.08 1.43
C LYS A 116 -13.55 -10.35 2.45
N ILE A 117 -12.75 -9.41 1.97
CA ILE A 117 -11.88 -8.58 2.80
C ILE A 117 -12.60 -7.26 3.06
N PRO A 118 -12.85 -6.88 4.33
CA PRO A 118 -13.38 -5.56 4.65
C PRO A 118 -12.42 -4.48 4.15
N PHE A 119 -12.93 -3.61 3.28
CA PHE A 119 -12.15 -2.57 2.64
C PHE A 119 -12.87 -1.23 2.69
N TYR A 120 -12.17 -0.21 3.14
CA TYR A 120 -12.63 1.17 3.15
C TYR A 120 -11.60 2.08 2.52
N PHE A 121 -12.04 3.22 2.03
CA PHE A 121 -11.14 4.23 1.54
C PHE A 121 -11.63 5.63 1.89
N ALA A 122 -10.67 6.53 2.06
CA ALA A 122 -10.89 7.96 2.24
C ALA A 122 -10.38 8.71 1.01
N HIS A 123 -11.03 9.80 0.68
CA HIS A 123 -10.53 10.75 -0.31
C HIS A 123 -9.84 11.91 0.40
N MET A 124 -8.66 12.31 -0.10
CA MET A 124 -7.86 13.38 0.49
C MET A 124 -7.02 14.09 -0.58
N GLY A 125 -7.04 15.42 -0.58
CA GLY A 125 -6.15 16.26 -1.38
C GLY A 125 -4.69 16.11 -0.94
N GLY A 126 -3.74 16.58 -1.76
CA GLY A 126 -2.32 16.57 -1.45
C GLY A 126 -1.68 15.17 -1.39
N ALA A 127 -0.69 14.89 -2.23
CA ALA A 127 0.02 13.61 -2.20
C ALA A 127 0.85 13.45 -0.93
N ASP A 128 1.49 14.53 -0.48
CA ASP A 128 2.31 14.54 0.74
C ASP A 128 1.50 14.24 1.99
N ILE A 129 0.29 14.77 2.07
CA ILE A 129 -0.62 14.52 3.19
C ILE A 129 -0.98 13.04 3.24
N ARG A 130 -1.32 12.44 2.10
CA ARG A 130 -1.63 11.00 2.02
C ARG A 130 -0.43 10.13 2.40
N ILE A 131 0.77 10.47 1.90
CA ILE A 131 2.02 9.76 2.24
C ILE A 131 2.35 9.89 3.72
N ASN A 132 2.18 11.08 4.31
CA ASN A 132 2.42 11.28 5.74
C ASN A 132 1.48 10.45 6.62
N PHE A 133 0.22 10.31 6.24
CA PHE A 133 -0.72 9.46 6.97
C PHE A 133 -0.44 7.96 6.78
N LEU A 134 0.02 7.56 5.58
CA LEU A 134 0.49 6.20 5.33
C LEU A 134 1.69 5.88 6.23
N GLU A 135 2.72 6.74 6.27
CA GLU A 135 3.92 6.56 7.10
C GLU A 135 3.59 6.47 8.61
N LYS A 136 2.56 7.20 9.06
CA LYS A 136 2.05 7.12 10.43
C LYS A 136 1.22 5.86 10.72
N GLY A 137 0.96 5.02 9.71
CA GLY A 137 0.18 3.79 9.86
C GLY A 137 -1.33 4.02 10.03
N LEU A 138 -1.87 5.18 9.61
CA LEU A 138 -3.30 5.47 9.62
C LEU A 138 -4.03 4.83 8.43
N TYR A 139 -3.30 4.51 7.37
CA TYR A 139 -3.77 3.80 6.19
C TYR A 139 -2.80 2.67 5.86
N ASP A 140 -3.31 1.58 5.29
CA ASP A 140 -2.52 0.43 4.88
C ASP A 140 -1.83 0.68 3.54
N PHE A 141 -2.46 1.45 2.64
CA PHE A 141 -1.85 1.92 1.41
C PHE A 141 -2.44 3.25 0.93
N ALA A 142 -1.68 3.95 0.12
CA ALA A 142 -2.07 5.22 -0.48
C ALA A 142 -1.94 5.19 -2.00
N ILE A 143 -2.83 5.87 -2.69
CA ILE A 143 -2.76 6.08 -4.13
C ILE A 143 -2.23 7.47 -4.38
N VAL A 144 -1.08 7.53 -5.03
CA VAL A 144 -0.36 8.78 -5.35
C VAL A 144 0.24 8.68 -6.74
N SER A 145 0.73 9.80 -7.29
CA SER A 145 1.51 9.78 -8.52
C SER A 145 2.86 9.09 -8.29
N LYS A 146 3.42 8.51 -9.35
CA LYS A 146 4.78 7.95 -9.30
C LYS A 146 5.82 9.01 -8.95
N LEU A 147 5.63 10.24 -9.43
CA LEU A 147 6.52 11.37 -9.12
C LEU A 147 6.54 11.66 -7.62
N ALA A 148 5.36 11.81 -6.98
CA ALA A 148 5.26 12.05 -5.55
C ALA A 148 5.82 10.89 -4.72
N ALA A 149 5.53 9.63 -5.09
CA ALA A 149 6.07 8.46 -4.42
C ALA A 149 7.61 8.42 -4.47
N ASN A 150 8.20 8.62 -5.65
CA ASN A 150 9.65 8.65 -5.82
C ASN A 150 10.31 9.79 -5.03
N GLN A 151 9.70 10.97 -5.00
CA GLN A 151 10.21 12.10 -4.24
C GLN A 151 10.18 11.82 -2.73
N ALA A 152 9.10 11.23 -2.25
CA ALA A 152 8.99 10.85 -0.85
C ALA A 152 10.05 9.81 -0.43
N ILE A 153 10.29 8.79 -1.27
CA ILE A 153 11.35 7.79 -1.02
C ILE A 153 12.73 8.47 -1.02
N LYS A 154 13.02 9.35 -1.98
CA LYS A 154 14.28 10.11 -2.03
C LYS A 154 14.49 11.00 -0.80
N SER A 155 13.42 11.53 -0.23
CA SER A 155 13.45 12.32 1.00
C SER A 155 13.55 11.49 2.29
N GLY A 156 13.65 10.16 2.17
CA GLY A 156 13.86 9.25 3.30
C GLY A 156 12.58 8.74 3.97
N LYS A 157 11.41 8.92 3.35
CA LYS A 157 10.16 8.34 3.85
C LYS A 157 10.22 6.81 3.82
N LYS A 158 9.72 6.17 4.88
CA LYS A 158 9.71 4.70 5.02
C LYS A 158 8.48 4.09 4.33
N ILE A 159 8.42 4.25 3.02
CA ILE A 159 7.38 3.71 2.16
C ILE A 159 7.99 2.94 0.99
N GLU A 160 7.21 2.10 0.36
CA GLU A 160 7.58 1.38 -0.87
C GLU A 160 6.48 1.52 -1.93
N ILE A 161 6.86 1.38 -3.19
CA ILE A 161 5.90 1.31 -4.30
C ILE A 161 5.51 -0.15 -4.48
N ALA A 162 4.34 -0.53 -3.97
CA ALA A 162 3.84 -1.90 -4.06
C ALA A 162 3.36 -2.27 -5.48
N TYR A 163 2.83 -1.30 -6.23
CA TYR A 163 2.32 -1.52 -7.58
C TYR A 163 2.32 -0.23 -8.41
N GLU A 164 2.66 -0.34 -9.70
CA GLU A 164 2.59 0.74 -10.69
C GLU A 164 1.51 0.43 -11.74
N PHE A 165 0.60 1.37 -11.97
CA PHE A 165 -0.48 1.21 -12.96
C PHE A 165 -0.04 1.45 -14.42
N GLY A 166 1.17 1.91 -14.65
CA GLY A 166 1.67 2.30 -15.96
C GLY A 166 1.34 3.75 -16.34
N GLU A 167 1.85 4.15 -17.49
CA GLU A 167 1.70 5.53 -17.99
C GLU A 167 0.26 5.85 -18.38
N ASN A 168 -0.15 7.10 -18.19
CA ASN A 168 -1.45 7.64 -18.58
C ASN A 168 -2.68 6.91 -18.02
N THR A 169 -2.49 6.03 -17.03
CA THR A 169 -3.60 5.26 -16.43
C THR A 169 -4.42 6.11 -15.49
N TYR A 170 -3.78 7.02 -14.78
CA TYR A 170 -4.31 7.72 -13.64
C TYR A 170 -4.42 9.23 -13.85
N VAL A 171 -3.34 9.87 -14.31
CA VAL A 171 -3.26 11.25 -14.75
C VAL A 171 -2.77 11.24 -16.19
N ASP A 172 -3.46 12.00 -17.04
CA ASP A 172 -3.11 12.09 -18.46
C ASP A 172 -2.05 13.18 -18.69
N LYS A 173 -2.30 14.38 -18.18
CA LYS A 173 -1.41 15.53 -18.34
C LYS A 173 -1.62 16.58 -17.25
N HIS A 174 -0.61 17.38 -17.04
CA HIS A 174 -0.73 18.64 -16.33
C HIS A 174 -0.86 19.78 -17.36
N VAL A 175 -1.67 20.77 -17.06
CA VAL A 175 -1.90 21.91 -17.94
C VAL A 175 -1.74 23.21 -17.16
N LEU A 176 -1.15 24.20 -17.82
CA LEU A 176 -1.06 25.56 -17.33
C LEU A 176 -2.19 26.38 -17.96
N PHE A 177 -3.06 26.93 -17.13
CA PHE A 177 -4.09 27.86 -17.58
C PHE A 177 -3.53 29.29 -17.53
N LYS A 178 -3.69 30.03 -18.61
CA LYS A 178 -3.33 31.44 -18.70
C LYS A 178 -4.45 32.26 -19.32
N ASN A 179 -4.52 33.53 -18.94
CA ASN A 179 -5.33 34.50 -19.66
C ASN A 179 -4.55 34.95 -20.91
N GLU A 180 -5.14 34.76 -22.09
CA GLU A 180 -4.50 35.05 -23.38
C GLU A 180 -4.06 36.53 -23.53
N ASN A 181 -4.76 37.44 -22.89
CA ASN A 181 -4.53 38.87 -23.02
C ASN A 181 -3.48 39.45 -22.06
N ASN A 182 -2.91 38.62 -21.18
CA ASN A 182 -1.99 39.10 -20.15
C ASN A 182 -0.59 38.48 -20.29
N ILE A 183 0.44 39.31 -20.04
CA ILE A 183 1.80 38.83 -19.81
C ILE A 183 1.80 38.12 -18.45
N ILE A 184 2.21 36.86 -18.44
CA ILE A 184 2.32 36.09 -17.21
C ILE A 184 3.47 36.66 -16.39
N LYS A 185 3.16 37.12 -15.16
CA LYS A 185 4.15 37.55 -14.16
C LYS A 185 4.09 36.72 -12.89
N LYS A 186 2.94 36.10 -12.64
CA LYS A 186 2.68 35.32 -11.42
C LYS A 186 2.01 34.01 -11.80
N VAL A 187 2.46 32.92 -11.19
CA VAL A 187 1.91 31.57 -11.39
C VAL A 187 1.59 30.97 -10.03
N GLY A 188 0.32 30.59 -9.86
CA GLY A 188 -0.13 29.93 -8.65
C GLY A 188 0.28 28.46 -8.61
N ILE A 189 0.78 28.03 -7.47
CA ILE A 189 1.08 26.63 -7.17
C ILE A 189 0.36 26.19 -5.90
N ASP A 190 -0.09 24.94 -5.87
CA ASP A 190 -0.63 24.29 -4.68
C ASP A 190 0.53 23.64 -3.89
N PRO A 191 0.89 24.17 -2.70
CA PRO A 191 2.02 23.63 -1.93
C PRO A 191 1.79 22.20 -1.47
N ASP A 192 0.55 21.74 -1.34
CA ASP A 192 0.20 20.36 -0.96
C ASP A 192 0.23 19.40 -2.15
N SER A 193 0.45 19.90 -3.37
CA SER A 193 0.56 19.12 -4.60
C SER A 193 2.01 19.06 -5.09
N GLN A 194 2.75 18.04 -4.70
CA GLN A 194 4.14 17.81 -5.14
C GLN A 194 4.29 17.85 -6.66
N ASP A 195 3.34 17.25 -7.38
CA ASP A 195 3.38 17.22 -8.84
C ASP A 195 3.30 18.63 -9.43
N GLN A 196 2.38 19.48 -8.93
CA GLN A 196 2.26 20.86 -9.37
C GLN A 196 3.52 21.67 -9.02
N CYS A 197 4.00 21.57 -7.79
CA CYS A 197 5.20 22.27 -7.37
C CYS A 197 6.41 21.93 -8.24
N LEU A 198 6.72 20.64 -8.39
CA LEU A 198 7.90 20.19 -9.11
C LEU A 198 7.81 20.53 -10.60
N LEU A 199 6.71 20.22 -11.25
CA LEU A 199 6.54 20.45 -12.69
C LEU A 199 6.48 21.93 -13.02
N THR A 200 5.83 22.76 -12.21
CA THR A 200 5.75 24.21 -12.42
C THR A 200 7.11 24.87 -12.19
N THR A 201 7.81 24.49 -11.12
CA THR A 201 9.15 25.01 -10.83
C THR A 201 10.14 24.63 -11.93
N ASP A 202 10.10 23.39 -12.43
CA ASP A 202 10.98 22.96 -13.52
C ASP A 202 10.66 23.66 -14.84
N TYR A 203 9.36 23.84 -15.15
CA TYR A 203 8.92 24.52 -16.38
C TYR A 203 9.36 26.00 -16.44
N PHE A 204 9.32 26.71 -15.30
CA PHE A 204 9.73 28.12 -15.23
C PHE A 204 11.16 28.33 -14.79
N LYS A 205 11.95 27.28 -14.66
CA LYS A 205 13.35 27.35 -14.27
C LYS A 205 14.17 28.23 -15.23
N GLY A 206 14.83 29.25 -14.68
CA GLY A 206 15.60 30.22 -15.45
C GLY A 206 14.78 31.36 -16.07
N ASN A 207 13.52 31.50 -15.73
CA ASN A 207 12.69 32.62 -16.08
C ASN A 207 12.46 33.52 -14.86
N ASP A 208 13.36 34.49 -14.65
CA ASP A 208 13.37 35.38 -13.50
C ASP A 208 12.19 36.40 -13.50
N ASP A 209 11.48 36.53 -14.61
CA ASP A 209 10.32 37.42 -14.74
C ASP A 209 9.03 36.82 -14.16
N ILE A 210 9.03 35.54 -13.75
CA ILE A 210 7.90 34.82 -13.23
C ILE A 210 8.01 34.59 -11.73
N GLU A 211 7.07 35.10 -10.97
CA GLU A 211 6.91 34.84 -9.53
C GLU A 211 5.99 33.64 -9.30
N LEU A 212 6.47 32.60 -8.60
CA LEU A 212 5.65 31.48 -8.15
C LEU A 212 4.97 31.86 -6.82
N ILE A 213 3.65 31.75 -6.77
CA ILE A 213 2.84 32.13 -5.59
C ILE A 213 2.13 30.89 -5.06
N GLU A 214 2.29 30.60 -3.78
CA GLU A 214 1.50 29.56 -3.11
C GLU A 214 0.04 29.98 -3.02
N ILE A 215 -0.85 29.09 -3.46
CA ILE A 215 -2.31 29.27 -3.40
C ILE A 215 -2.88 28.10 -2.61
N ASN A 216 -3.54 28.40 -1.50
CA ASN A 216 -4.32 27.41 -0.74
C ASN A 216 -5.75 27.38 -1.30
N TYR A 217 -6.24 26.18 -1.63
CA TYR A 217 -7.59 25.92 -2.11
C TYR A 217 -8.52 25.47 -0.99
#